data_c0f610f528007b5b057d0bd9a8011752
#
_entry.id   c0f610f528007b5b057d0bd9a8011752
#
_cell.length_a   1.000
_cell.length_b   1.000
_cell.length_c   1.000
_cell.angle_alpha   90.00
_cell.angle_beta   90.00
_cell.angle_gamma   90.00
#
_symmetry.space_group_name_H-M   'P 1'
#
loop_
_entity.id
_entity.type
_entity.pdbx_description
1 polymer ?
#
loop_
_entity_poly.entity_id
_entity_poly.type
_entity_poly.pdbx_seq_one_letter_code
_entity_poly.pdbx_strand_id
1 'polypeptide(L)'
;MRRSVLFLCAALLFPLLAGCQAELGYSVAVGAEAVKADLALAGTDWPWWRGPDRNGIAPASANPPVTLDEKSLLWKAPIAGRGHSAAVIVGNRVFLTTADEAAQTQSVICLARKDGELLWIKQLHEGGFDHNNKKNSFASSSVASDGRRIFVSFWNHGSVWTTALDLDGTQLWQLEVSRFTSHQGYGASPAIYGDNVIVATDNKGTGKGCLVALNRVTGEIAWSQDRPVMPNYVSPIILKVDGKDQLLMSGCEQVTSYDPNTGKELWSTSATTTECVGTAVVAGGLVFASGGYPKHETVGVRADGSGEVVWRNGVRIYTPSLLAYQDHLYAVADDGIAYCWEAATGMEKWKGRLGGGFSASPILAAGNLYLANEKGQVFVVQPDPGKLVEVAVSQVGDQIIATPSFSGRQVFIRSASEENQRQEFLYCFENKKSTPSKK
;
A
#
# COMPACT_ATOMS: atom_id res chain seq x y z
N MET A 1 76.09 1.87 21.18
CA MET A 1 75.44 0.83 20.41
C MET A 1 74.03 0.56 21.01
N ARG A 2 73.01 1.18 20.49
CA ARG A 2 71.60 0.89 20.85
C ARG A 2 70.87 0.67 19.53
N ARG A 3 70.38 -0.55 19.30
CA ARG A 3 69.59 -0.93 18.14
C ARG A 3 68.11 -0.57 18.43
N SER A 4 67.54 0.30 17.64
CA SER A 4 66.12 0.60 17.64
C SER A 4 65.42 -0.41 16.73
N VAL A 5 64.42 -1.10 17.25
CA VAL A 5 63.53 -1.97 16.52
C VAL A 5 62.32 -1.16 16.08
N LEU A 6 62.12 -1.01 14.76
CA LEU A 6 60.93 -0.40 14.17
C LEU A 6 59.80 -1.44 14.16
N PHE A 7 58.70 -1.19 14.86
CA PHE A 7 57.46 -1.93 14.69
C PHE A 7 56.66 -1.27 13.56
N LEU A 8 56.47 -1.99 12.46
CA LEU A 8 55.55 -1.61 11.38
C LEU A 8 54.15 -2.03 11.80
N CYS A 9 53.29 -1.06 12.17
CA CYS A 9 51.87 -1.28 12.30
C CYS A 9 51.24 -1.24 10.92
N ALA A 10 50.84 -2.39 10.39
CA ALA A 10 49.96 -2.46 9.21
C ALA A 10 48.53 -2.06 9.64
N ALA A 11 48.10 -0.87 9.27
CA ALA A 11 46.73 -0.44 9.41
C ALA A 11 45.91 -1.15 8.32
N LEU A 12 45.14 -2.14 8.70
CA LEU A 12 44.04 -2.70 7.89
C LEU A 12 42.90 -1.67 7.81
N LEU A 13 42.81 -0.98 6.70
CA LEU A 13 41.65 -0.19 6.33
C LEU A 13 40.49 -1.12 6.04
N PHE A 14 39.56 -1.30 6.97
CA PHE A 14 38.23 -1.78 6.69
C PHE A 14 37.43 -0.66 6.03
N PRO A 15 36.76 -0.88 4.91
CA PRO A 15 35.82 0.10 4.39
C PRO A 15 34.63 0.19 5.37
N LEU A 16 34.39 1.38 5.92
CA LEU A 16 33.16 1.70 6.63
C LEU A 16 31.99 1.55 5.65
N LEU A 17 31.24 0.47 5.80
CA LEU A 17 29.88 0.35 5.30
C LEU A 17 29.00 1.30 6.11
N ALA A 18 28.95 2.59 5.70
CA ALA A 18 27.98 3.55 6.21
C ALA A 18 26.64 3.33 5.51
N GLY A 19 26.04 2.15 5.71
CA GLY A 19 24.63 1.93 5.45
C GLY A 19 23.81 2.49 6.60
N CYS A 20 22.51 2.68 6.38
CA CYS A 20 21.54 3.20 7.35
C CYS A 20 21.61 2.45 8.69
N GLN A 21 22.58 2.79 9.55
CA GLN A 21 22.68 2.27 10.91
C GLN A 21 21.90 3.21 11.81
N ALA A 22 20.63 2.85 12.07
CA ALA A 22 19.90 3.36 13.21
C ALA A 22 20.51 2.73 14.49
N GLU A 23 20.69 3.51 15.55
CA GLU A 23 20.88 2.93 16.90
C GLU A 23 19.55 2.27 17.28
N LEU A 24 19.49 0.94 17.18
CA LEU A 24 18.26 0.15 17.19
C LEU A 24 17.87 -0.21 18.63
N GLY A 25 16.73 0.28 19.08
CA GLY A 25 16.04 -0.26 20.25
C GLY A 25 15.39 -1.61 19.92
N TYR A 26 15.96 -2.70 20.40
CA TYR A 26 15.45 -4.06 20.20
C TYR A 26 14.49 -4.48 21.31
N SER A 27 13.30 -4.94 20.96
CA SER A 27 12.43 -5.72 21.85
C SER A 27 12.04 -7.00 21.14
N VAL A 28 12.72 -8.11 21.45
CA VAL A 28 12.42 -9.44 20.90
C VAL A 28 11.77 -10.29 21.98
N ALA A 29 10.58 -10.82 21.71
CA ALA A 29 10.02 -11.90 22.51
C ALA A 29 10.72 -13.22 22.13
N VAL A 30 11.40 -13.84 23.09
CA VAL A 30 12.19 -15.04 22.89
C VAL A 30 11.28 -16.25 22.64
N GLY A 31 11.48 -16.96 21.53
CA GLY A 31 10.97 -18.31 21.36
C GLY A 31 10.20 -18.60 20.06
N ALA A 32 10.77 -18.29 18.88
CA ALA A 32 10.22 -18.80 17.63
C ALA A 32 11.23 -19.71 16.95
N GLU A 33 10.92 -21.00 16.87
CA GLU A 33 11.62 -21.92 15.97
C GLU A 33 11.53 -21.40 14.53
N ALA A 34 12.63 -21.40 13.82
CA ALA A 34 12.73 -21.00 12.42
C ALA A 34 11.91 -21.97 11.55
N VAL A 35 10.63 -21.69 11.39
CA VAL A 35 9.78 -22.39 10.43
C VAL A 35 9.95 -21.72 9.08
N LYS A 36 10.42 -22.44 8.06
CA LYS A 36 10.33 -22.02 6.66
C LYS A 36 8.88 -21.63 6.40
N ALA A 37 8.65 -20.33 6.20
CA ALA A 37 7.31 -19.81 6.24
C ALA A 37 6.74 -19.72 4.83
N ASP A 38 6.10 -20.78 4.38
CA ASP A 38 5.14 -20.69 3.28
C ASP A 38 4.00 -19.74 3.67
N LEU A 39 3.51 -18.98 2.69
CA LEU A 39 2.33 -18.13 2.90
C LEU A 39 1.11 -19.02 3.19
N ALA A 40 0.46 -18.80 4.33
CA ALA A 40 -0.73 -19.55 4.75
C ALA A 40 -2.01 -18.82 4.33
N LEU A 41 -2.13 -18.45 3.04
CA LEU A 41 -3.21 -17.65 2.49
C LEU A 41 -4.21 -18.53 1.73
N ALA A 42 -5.49 -18.23 1.90
CA ALA A 42 -6.55 -18.81 1.09
C ALA A 42 -6.74 -18.01 -0.21
N GLY A 43 -7.25 -18.65 -1.26
CA GLY A 43 -7.49 -18.00 -2.55
C GLY A 43 -8.57 -16.89 -2.52
N THR A 44 -9.26 -16.74 -1.38
CA THR A 44 -10.21 -15.64 -1.15
C THR A 44 -9.65 -14.54 -0.27
N ASP A 45 -8.42 -14.65 0.23
CA ASP A 45 -7.83 -13.64 1.09
C ASP A 45 -7.45 -12.38 0.30
N TRP A 46 -7.47 -11.23 0.98
CA TRP A 46 -6.98 -9.94 0.51
C TRP A 46 -5.86 -9.49 1.45
N PRO A 47 -4.66 -10.07 1.33
CA PRO A 47 -3.71 -10.12 2.43
C PRO A 47 -2.85 -8.86 2.60
N TRP A 48 -2.88 -7.93 1.62
CA TRP A 48 -2.09 -6.70 1.61
C TRP A 48 -2.65 -5.65 0.65
N TRP A 49 -1.97 -4.52 0.58
CA TRP A 49 -2.29 -3.41 -0.29
C TRP A 49 -2.47 -3.85 -1.75
N ARG A 50 -3.64 -3.50 -2.33
CA ARG A 50 -4.05 -3.79 -3.71
C ARG A 50 -4.27 -5.28 -4.03
N GLY A 51 -4.48 -6.12 -3.02
CA GLY A 51 -4.90 -7.51 -3.19
C GLY A 51 -3.77 -8.51 -3.47
N PRO A 52 -4.11 -9.78 -3.65
CA PRO A 52 -3.13 -10.87 -3.67
C PRO A 52 -2.03 -10.70 -4.73
N ASP A 53 -2.36 -10.19 -5.92
CA ASP A 53 -1.41 -9.94 -6.99
C ASP A 53 -0.87 -8.49 -7.00
N ARG A 54 -1.21 -7.66 -6.01
CA ARG A 54 -0.75 -6.27 -5.81
C ARG A 54 -1.06 -5.31 -6.97
N ASN A 55 -1.85 -5.72 -7.93
CA ASN A 55 -2.15 -4.97 -9.15
C ASN A 55 -3.52 -4.27 -9.13
N GLY A 56 -4.30 -4.43 -8.04
CA GLY A 56 -5.65 -3.90 -7.94
C GLY A 56 -6.71 -4.76 -8.65
N ILE A 57 -6.38 -6.00 -8.98
CA ILE A 57 -7.31 -6.94 -9.62
C ILE A 57 -7.66 -8.03 -8.60
N ALA A 58 -8.96 -8.18 -8.34
CA ALA A 58 -9.46 -9.24 -7.48
C ALA A 58 -9.35 -10.61 -8.17
N PRO A 59 -9.19 -11.71 -7.40
CA PRO A 59 -9.17 -13.05 -7.95
C PRO A 59 -10.39 -13.31 -8.86
N ALA A 60 -10.23 -14.12 -9.89
CA ALA A 60 -11.30 -14.46 -10.84
C ALA A 60 -12.56 -15.08 -10.18
N SER A 61 -12.38 -15.66 -8.99
CA SER A 61 -13.48 -16.18 -8.16
C SER A 61 -14.26 -15.09 -7.41
N ALA A 62 -13.77 -13.85 -7.38
CA ALA A 62 -14.47 -12.75 -6.72
C ALA A 62 -15.77 -12.41 -7.49
N ASN A 63 -16.84 -12.22 -6.74
CA ASN A 63 -18.15 -11.87 -7.26
C ASN A 63 -18.88 -10.91 -6.30
N PRO A 64 -18.37 -9.69 -6.09
CA PRO A 64 -18.98 -8.71 -5.20
C PRO A 64 -20.29 -8.17 -5.80
N PRO A 65 -21.14 -7.50 -4.98
CA PRO A 65 -22.32 -6.80 -5.49
C PRO A 65 -21.92 -5.59 -6.33
N VAL A 66 -22.65 -5.36 -7.42
CA VAL A 66 -22.51 -4.18 -8.28
C VAL A 66 -23.17 -2.94 -7.64
N THR A 67 -24.32 -3.13 -6.98
CA THR A 67 -25.01 -2.08 -6.24
C THR A 67 -24.76 -2.28 -4.73
N LEU A 68 -24.28 -1.22 -4.08
CA LEU A 68 -23.99 -1.22 -2.65
C LEU A 68 -25.11 -0.49 -1.92
N ASP A 69 -26.10 -1.24 -1.49
CA ASP A 69 -27.31 -0.77 -0.85
C ASP A 69 -27.65 -1.61 0.40
N GLU A 70 -28.76 -1.30 1.06
CA GLU A 70 -29.23 -2.06 2.24
C GLU A 70 -29.47 -3.54 1.96
N LYS A 71 -29.80 -3.91 0.70
CA LYS A 71 -30.08 -5.32 0.33
C LYS A 71 -28.77 -6.12 0.24
N SER A 72 -27.71 -5.49 -0.19
CA SER A 72 -26.37 -6.08 -0.28
C SER A 72 -25.56 -5.89 1.00
N LEU A 73 -25.94 -4.97 1.90
CA LEU A 73 -25.26 -4.75 3.16
C LEU A 73 -25.35 -6.01 4.03
N LEU A 74 -24.18 -6.56 4.40
CA LEU A 74 -24.07 -7.67 5.34
C LEU A 74 -23.96 -7.14 6.76
N TRP A 75 -23.05 -6.18 7.00
CA TRP A 75 -22.86 -5.49 8.26
C TRP A 75 -22.17 -4.15 8.11
N LYS A 76 -22.32 -3.29 9.13
CA LYS A 76 -21.65 -2.00 9.30
C LYS A 76 -21.09 -1.95 10.73
N ALA A 77 -19.77 -1.90 10.87
CA ALA A 77 -19.09 -1.88 12.17
C ALA A 77 -18.48 -0.51 12.44
N PRO A 78 -18.68 0.09 13.63
CA PRO A 78 -18.00 1.32 14.02
C PRO A 78 -16.51 1.06 14.22
N ILE A 79 -15.68 1.98 13.76
CA ILE A 79 -14.23 1.95 13.92
C ILE A 79 -13.83 3.09 14.85
N ALA A 80 -13.15 2.77 15.94
CA ALA A 80 -12.62 3.76 16.86
C ALA A 80 -11.47 4.54 16.21
N GLY A 81 -11.41 5.85 16.43
CA GLY A 81 -10.36 6.72 15.90
C GLY A 81 -10.51 7.01 14.40
N ARG A 82 -9.39 7.41 13.77
CA ARG A 82 -9.32 7.78 12.36
C ARG A 82 -8.21 7.00 11.64
N GLY A 83 -8.44 6.66 10.38
CA GLY A 83 -7.42 6.01 9.56
C GLY A 83 -7.81 5.95 8.09
N HIS A 84 -6.81 5.75 7.22
CA HIS A 84 -7.00 5.63 5.78
C HIS A 84 -6.52 4.29 5.24
N SER A 85 -6.18 3.34 6.12
CA SER A 85 -5.80 2.00 5.70
C SER A 85 -6.95 1.29 4.98
N ALA A 86 -6.63 0.58 3.91
CA ALA A 86 -7.52 -0.41 3.33
C ALA A 86 -7.70 -1.60 4.29
N ALA A 87 -8.85 -2.26 4.25
CA ALA A 87 -9.07 -3.48 5.00
C ALA A 87 -8.20 -4.62 4.44
N VAL A 88 -7.61 -5.42 5.31
CA VAL A 88 -6.90 -6.65 4.97
C VAL A 88 -7.70 -7.84 5.49
N ILE A 89 -7.98 -8.80 4.62
CA ILE A 89 -8.83 -9.94 4.94
C ILE A 89 -8.00 -11.22 4.88
N VAL A 90 -7.95 -11.95 6.01
CA VAL A 90 -7.27 -13.23 6.12
C VAL A 90 -8.20 -14.22 6.84
N GLY A 91 -8.63 -15.24 6.12
CA GLY A 91 -9.59 -16.20 6.62
C GLY A 91 -10.87 -15.54 7.11
N ASN A 92 -11.15 -15.66 8.42
CA ASN A 92 -12.34 -15.10 9.06
C ASN A 92 -12.09 -13.77 9.80
N ARG A 93 -10.97 -13.09 9.51
CA ARG A 93 -10.56 -11.85 10.18
C ARG A 93 -10.37 -10.71 9.19
N VAL A 94 -10.67 -9.51 9.67
CA VAL A 94 -10.46 -8.24 8.93
C VAL A 94 -9.63 -7.31 9.78
N PHE A 95 -8.53 -6.83 9.23
CA PHE A 95 -7.56 -5.97 9.92
C PHE A 95 -7.55 -4.57 9.35
N LEU A 96 -7.46 -3.58 10.24
CA LEU A 96 -7.33 -2.16 9.93
C LEU A 96 -6.33 -1.50 10.87
N THR A 97 -5.73 -0.40 10.44
CA THR A 97 -5.01 0.52 11.34
C THR A 97 -5.92 1.68 11.71
N THR A 98 -5.73 2.22 12.92
CA THR A 98 -6.44 3.40 13.41
C THR A 98 -5.56 4.24 14.33
N ALA A 99 -5.88 5.53 14.46
CA ALA A 99 -5.25 6.44 15.40
C ALA A 99 -6.30 7.28 16.12
N ASP A 100 -6.11 7.46 17.42
CA ASP A 100 -6.79 8.50 18.18
C ASP A 100 -5.88 9.72 18.24
N GLU A 101 -6.27 10.79 17.57
CA GLU A 101 -5.45 12.00 17.47
C GLU A 101 -5.42 12.77 18.80
N ALA A 102 -6.46 12.68 19.62
CA ALA A 102 -6.54 13.36 20.92
C ALA A 102 -5.68 12.65 21.99
N ALA A 103 -5.76 11.33 22.02
CA ALA A 103 -4.93 10.50 22.92
C ALA A 103 -3.52 10.24 22.34
N GLN A 104 -3.27 10.62 21.08
CA GLN A 104 -2.04 10.33 20.34
C GLN A 104 -1.69 8.85 20.35
N THR A 105 -2.64 7.96 20.08
CA THR A 105 -2.40 6.52 20.03
C THR A 105 -2.55 5.97 18.62
N GLN A 106 -1.73 4.96 18.28
CA GLN A 106 -1.81 4.21 17.02
C GLN A 106 -2.05 2.74 17.33
N SER A 107 -3.05 2.17 16.66
CA SER A 107 -3.51 0.82 16.97
C SER A 107 -3.83 0.02 15.71
N VAL A 108 -3.82 -1.31 15.86
CA VAL A 108 -4.39 -2.25 14.90
C VAL A 108 -5.72 -2.75 15.47
N ILE A 109 -6.72 -2.86 14.60
CA ILE A 109 -8.04 -3.41 14.91
C ILE A 109 -8.24 -4.71 14.15
N CYS A 110 -8.79 -5.71 14.80
CA CYS A 110 -9.25 -6.94 14.19
C CYS A 110 -10.76 -7.11 14.40
N LEU A 111 -11.48 -7.31 13.29
CA LEU A 111 -12.91 -7.61 13.30
C LEU A 111 -13.17 -9.03 12.79
N ALA A 112 -14.26 -9.63 13.24
CA ALA A 112 -14.79 -10.86 12.67
C ALA A 112 -15.37 -10.58 11.28
N ARG A 113 -14.95 -11.32 10.27
CA ARG A 113 -15.38 -11.15 8.88
C ARG A 113 -16.88 -11.37 8.67
N LYS A 114 -17.49 -12.28 9.46
CA LYS A 114 -18.90 -12.71 9.28
C LYS A 114 -19.91 -11.63 9.64
N ASP A 115 -19.63 -10.80 10.68
CA ASP A 115 -20.60 -9.88 11.30
C ASP A 115 -20.01 -8.53 11.73
N GLY A 116 -18.70 -8.32 11.55
CA GLY A 116 -18.01 -7.08 11.92
C GLY A 116 -17.78 -6.91 13.43
N GLU A 117 -17.99 -7.95 14.24
CA GLU A 117 -17.71 -7.91 15.68
C GLU A 117 -16.25 -7.58 15.95
N LEU A 118 -16.00 -6.67 16.89
CA LEU A 118 -14.64 -6.35 17.34
C LEU A 118 -14.05 -7.54 18.11
N LEU A 119 -13.02 -8.17 17.54
CA LEU A 119 -12.31 -9.27 18.19
C LEU A 119 -11.24 -8.74 19.16
N TRP A 120 -10.46 -7.78 18.70
CA TRP A 120 -9.46 -7.12 19.53
C TRP A 120 -9.02 -5.79 18.92
N ILE A 121 -8.46 -4.92 19.77
CA ILE A 121 -7.70 -3.71 19.42
C ILE A 121 -6.36 -3.77 20.13
N LYS A 122 -5.27 -3.54 19.41
CA LYS A 122 -3.92 -3.54 19.93
C LYS A 122 -3.27 -2.19 19.71
N GLN A 123 -3.07 -1.43 20.79
CA GLN A 123 -2.28 -0.21 20.78
C GLN A 123 -0.79 -0.57 20.63
N LEU A 124 -0.11 0.10 19.69
CA LEU A 124 1.31 -0.10 19.40
C LEU A 124 2.17 1.10 19.79
N HIS A 125 1.60 2.31 19.68
CA HIS A 125 2.32 3.54 20.03
C HIS A 125 1.42 4.49 20.82
N GLU A 126 2.05 5.34 21.62
CA GLU A 126 1.43 6.41 22.42
C GLU A 126 2.33 7.65 22.40
N GLY A 127 1.74 8.83 22.24
CA GLY A 127 2.46 10.09 22.11
C GLY A 127 3.24 10.20 20.80
N GLY A 128 4.04 11.27 20.68
CA GLY A 128 5.02 11.43 19.60
C GLY A 128 4.46 11.67 18.22
N PHE A 129 3.23 12.21 18.12
CA PHE A 129 2.67 12.62 16.83
C PHE A 129 3.33 13.90 16.34
N ASP A 130 3.88 13.85 15.14
CA ASP A 130 4.44 15.00 14.44
C ASP A 130 3.36 15.67 13.55
N HIS A 131 3.78 16.73 12.84
CA HIS A 131 2.91 17.39 11.87
C HIS A 131 2.50 16.44 10.75
N ASN A 132 1.20 16.39 10.48
CA ASN A 132 0.61 15.59 9.42
C ASN A 132 -0.28 16.45 8.52
N ASN A 133 -0.34 16.13 7.22
CA ASN A 133 -1.26 16.79 6.30
C ASN A 133 -2.70 16.49 6.71
N LYS A 134 -3.59 17.50 6.62
CA LYS A 134 -5.03 17.35 6.97
C LYS A 134 -5.76 16.27 6.16
N LYS A 135 -5.30 15.99 4.93
CA LYS A 135 -5.81 14.90 4.10
C LYS A 135 -5.24 13.53 4.45
N ASN A 136 -4.20 13.46 5.26
CA ASN A 136 -3.63 12.22 5.74
C ASN A 136 -4.19 11.85 7.12
N SER A 137 -3.84 10.69 7.63
CA SER A 137 -4.10 10.25 8.99
C SER A 137 -2.83 9.66 9.59
N PHE A 138 -2.79 9.52 10.93
CA PHE A 138 -1.67 8.84 11.59
C PHE A 138 -1.73 7.30 11.45
N ALA A 139 -2.72 6.80 10.68
CA ALA A 139 -2.96 5.37 10.42
C ALA A 139 -3.36 5.14 8.95
N SER A 140 -2.50 5.60 8.01
CA SER A 140 -2.75 5.46 6.57
C SER A 140 -2.14 4.20 5.97
N SER A 141 -1.08 3.65 6.56
CA SER A 141 -0.47 2.38 6.13
C SER A 141 -1.44 1.22 6.36
N SER A 142 -1.69 0.42 5.34
CA SER A 142 -2.43 -0.84 5.49
C SER A 142 -1.51 -1.94 6.02
N VAL A 143 -2.06 -2.88 6.76
CA VAL A 143 -1.29 -4.05 7.19
C VAL A 143 -0.96 -4.95 6.00
N ALA A 144 0.04 -5.82 6.14
CA ALA A 144 0.26 -6.95 5.26
C ALA A 144 0.25 -8.24 6.08
N SER A 145 -0.18 -9.37 5.51
CA SER A 145 -0.25 -10.64 6.23
C SER A 145 0.35 -11.79 5.42
N ASP A 146 1.08 -12.66 6.10
CA ASP A 146 1.55 -13.94 5.54
C ASP A 146 0.58 -15.11 5.82
N GLY A 147 -0.62 -14.82 6.35
CA GLY A 147 -1.62 -15.79 6.74
C GLY A 147 -1.46 -16.33 8.17
N ARG A 148 -0.35 -16.01 8.84
CA ARG A 148 -0.06 -16.39 10.25
C ARG A 148 0.24 -15.18 11.12
N ARG A 149 0.75 -14.13 10.49
CA ARG A 149 1.15 -12.86 11.12
C ARG A 149 0.59 -11.71 10.33
N ILE A 150 0.51 -10.56 10.96
CA ILE A 150 0.30 -9.28 10.32
C ILE A 150 1.49 -8.37 10.60
N PHE A 151 1.83 -7.54 9.61
CA PHE A 151 2.91 -6.56 9.67
C PHE A 151 2.33 -5.19 9.42
N VAL A 152 2.70 -4.23 10.26
CA VAL A 152 2.22 -2.84 10.17
C VAL A 152 3.35 -1.88 10.39
N SER A 153 3.33 -0.76 9.67
CA SER A 153 4.30 0.31 9.86
C SER A 153 3.60 1.59 10.25
N PHE A 154 4.12 2.27 11.28
CA PHE A 154 3.67 3.58 11.73
C PHE A 154 4.84 4.56 11.81
N TRP A 155 4.55 5.83 11.58
CA TRP A 155 5.44 6.93 11.91
C TRP A 155 5.09 7.45 13.30
N ASN A 156 6.06 7.38 14.21
CA ASN A 156 5.91 7.79 15.60
C ASN A 156 7.25 8.21 16.17
N HIS A 157 7.28 9.26 17.02
CA HIS A 157 8.50 9.82 17.62
C HIS A 157 9.63 10.08 16.59
N GLY A 158 9.29 10.62 15.41
CA GLY A 158 10.26 10.97 14.38
C GLY A 158 10.89 9.77 13.66
N SER A 159 10.31 8.55 13.78
CA SER A 159 10.83 7.34 13.16
C SER A 159 9.70 6.47 12.58
N VAL A 160 10.00 5.69 11.56
CA VAL A 160 9.11 4.61 11.08
C VAL A 160 9.43 3.35 11.88
N TRP A 161 8.39 2.81 12.48
CA TRP A 161 8.42 1.57 13.26
C TRP A 161 7.64 0.50 12.50
N THR A 162 8.16 -0.70 12.44
CA THR A 162 7.44 -1.86 11.90
C THR A 162 7.25 -2.89 13.01
N THR A 163 6.01 -3.37 13.14
CA THR A 163 5.59 -4.33 14.14
C THR A 163 5.00 -5.56 13.49
N ALA A 164 5.39 -6.74 13.95
CA ALA A 164 4.71 -8.00 13.66
C ALA A 164 3.82 -8.40 14.83
N LEU A 165 2.59 -8.76 14.51
CA LEU A 165 1.66 -9.39 15.46
C LEU A 165 1.27 -10.77 14.94
N ASP A 166 0.90 -11.69 15.83
CA ASP A 166 0.12 -12.85 15.42
C ASP A 166 -1.34 -12.43 15.08
N LEU A 167 -2.13 -13.37 14.57
CA LEU A 167 -3.51 -13.06 14.19
C LEU A 167 -4.42 -12.77 15.41
N ASP A 168 -3.98 -13.09 16.62
CA ASP A 168 -4.68 -12.82 17.88
C ASP A 168 -4.26 -11.51 18.55
N GLY A 169 -3.35 -10.74 17.90
CA GLY A 169 -2.93 -9.42 18.35
C GLY A 169 -1.73 -9.45 19.31
N THR A 170 -1.10 -10.60 19.53
CA THR A 170 0.14 -10.70 20.32
C THR A 170 1.30 -10.13 19.52
N GLN A 171 2.04 -9.19 20.11
CA GLN A 171 3.23 -8.62 19.49
C GLN A 171 4.37 -9.65 19.49
N LEU A 172 4.89 -9.96 18.32
CA LEU A 172 5.99 -10.89 18.12
C LEU A 172 7.33 -10.17 18.14
N TRP A 173 7.43 -9.06 17.39
CA TRP A 173 8.58 -8.18 17.37
C TRP A 173 8.16 -6.78 16.92
N GLN A 174 9.01 -5.80 17.23
CA GLN A 174 8.92 -4.42 16.78
C GLN A 174 10.31 -3.86 16.55
N LEU A 175 10.52 -3.12 15.47
CA LEU A 175 11.78 -2.53 15.10
C LEU A 175 11.61 -1.09 14.64
N GLU A 176 12.49 -0.20 15.10
CA GLU A 176 12.70 1.11 14.49
C GLU A 176 13.44 0.92 13.17
N VAL A 177 12.74 1.17 12.04
CA VAL A 177 13.29 0.92 10.71
C VAL A 177 14.20 2.05 10.26
N SER A 178 13.79 3.30 10.48
CA SER A 178 14.53 4.49 10.05
C SER A 178 14.00 5.75 10.71
N ARG A 179 14.86 6.72 10.95
CA ARG A 179 14.44 8.10 11.19
C ARG A 179 13.67 8.61 10.00
N PHE A 180 12.60 9.38 10.25
CA PHE A 180 11.69 9.82 9.20
C PHE A 180 11.20 11.24 9.46
N THR A 181 11.24 12.06 8.41
CA THR A 181 10.68 13.42 8.42
C THR A 181 9.84 13.61 7.17
N SER A 182 8.62 14.04 7.35
CA SER A 182 7.68 14.30 6.26
C SER A 182 6.81 15.52 6.58
N HIS A 183 6.33 16.19 5.55
CA HIS A 183 5.31 17.24 5.69
C HIS A 183 3.90 16.72 5.34
N GLN A 184 3.79 15.53 4.76
CA GLN A 184 2.52 14.91 4.40
C GLN A 184 2.14 13.76 5.33
N GLY A 185 3.08 13.28 6.17
CA GLY A 185 2.90 12.11 7.02
C GLY A 185 3.41 10.83 6.36
N TYR A 186 3.05 9.68 6.92
CA TYR A 186 3.46 8.36 6.47
C TYR A 186 2.24 7.52 6.05
N GLY A 187 2.31 6.86 4.90
CA GLY A 187 1.22 6.03 4.37
C GLY A 187 1.70 4.80 3.60
N ALA A 188 3.01 4.61 3.43
CA ALA A 188 3.54 3.45 2.73
C ALA A 188 3.19 2.15 3.47
N SER A 189 2.55 1.23 2.77
CA SER A 189 2.17 -0.10 3.30
C SER A 189 3.30 -1.09 3.08
N PRO A 190 3.60 -2.00 4.03
CA PRO A 190 4.64 -3.00 3.88
C PRO A 190 4.29 -4.02 2.79
N ALA A 191 5.31 -4.55 2.11
CA ALA A 191 5.17 -5.62 1.13
C ALA A 191 5.85 -6.89 1.62
N ILE A 192 5.25 -8.07 1.37
CA ILE A 192 5.82 -9.36 1.75
C ILE A 192 6.41 -10.03 0.52
N TYR A 193 7.65 -10.54 0.62
CA TYR A 193 8.27 -11.34 -0.42
C TYR A 193 9.21 -12.39 0.19
N GLY A 194 9.02 -13.64 -0.17
CA GLY A 194 9.80 -14.73 0.43
C GLY A 194 9.73 -14.71 1.96
N ASP A 195 10.85 -14.72 2.62
CA ASP A 195 10.95 -14.67 4.08
C ASP A 195 10.97 -13.25 4.66
N ASN A 196 10.75 -12.23 3.82
CA ASN A 196 10.91 -10.85 4.21
C ASN A 196 9.60 -10.05 4.16
N VAL A 197 9.52 -9.03 5.03
CA VAL A 197 8.63 -7.89 4.91
C VAL A 197 9.48 -6.67 4.53
N ILE A 198 9.08 -5.98 3.45
CA ILE A 198 9.82 -4.86 2.86
C ILE A 198 9.09 -3.57 3.18
N VAL A 199 9.81 -2.60 3.72
CA VAL A 199 9.31 -1.30 4.18
C VAL A 199 10.05 -0.19 3.45
N ALA A 200 9.32 0.82 2.96
CA ALA A 200 9.88 2.02 2.34
C ALA A 200 9.78 3.21 3.31
N THR A 201 10.85 3.99 3.38
CA THR A 201 10.93 5.18 4.24
C THR A 201 11.57 6.35 3.48
N ASP A 202 11.09 6.64 2.28
CA ASP A 202 11.56 7.78 1.50
C ASP A 202 11.35 9.08 2.31
N ASN A 203 12.41 9.88 2.47
CA ASN A 203 12.53 10.83 3.56
C ASN A 203 12.96 12.21 3.03
N LYS A 204 12.33 13.26 3.57
CA LYS A 204 12.67 14.67 3.28
C LYS A 204 13.80 15.22 4.17
N GLY A 205 14.08 14.58 5.30
CA GLY A 205 14.90 15.14 6.37
C GLY A 205 16.41 14.91 6.25
N THR A 206 17.10 14.95 7.38
CA THR A 206 18.55 14.80 7.51
C THR A 206 19.02 13.34 7.47
N GLY A 207 18.24 12.42 7.09
CA GLY A 207 18.61 11.02 6.87
C GLY A 207 18.45 10.69 5.41
N LYS A 208 18.98 9.56 4.99
CA LYS A 208 18.63 8.97 3.70
C LYS A 208 17.32 8.23 3.85
N GLY A 209 16.45 8.30 2.83
CA GLY A 209 15.40 7.33 2.66
C GLY A 209 15.98 5.93 2.50
N CYS A 210 15.23 4.90 2.81
CA CYS A 210 15.67 3.53 2.58
C CYS A 210 14.51 2.59 2.23
N LEU A 211 14.87 1.51 1.55
CA LEU A 211 14.12 0.27 1.51
C LEU A 211 14.78 -0.69 2.47
N VAL A 212 14.02 -1.28 3.38
CA VAL A 212 14.52 -2.25 4.34
C VAL A 212 13.68 -3.52 4.26
N ALA A 213 14.35 -4.67 4.15
CA ALA A 213 13.71 -5.96 4.30
C ALA A 213 14.01 -6.53 5.68
N LEU A 214 12.96 -6.90 6.38
CA LEU A 214 13.01 -7.51 7.71
C LEU A 214 12.58 -8.96 7.58
N ASN A 215 13.30 -9.87 8.20
CA ASN A 215 12.84 -11.25 8.31
C ASN A 215 11.50 -11.28 9.03
N ARG A 216 10.47 -11.82 8.40
CA ARG A 216 9.09 -11.78 8.92
C ARG A 216 8.88 -12.62 10.19
N VAL A 217 9.81 -13.51 10.54
CA VAL A 217 9.75 -14.31 11.76
C VAL A 217 10.48 -13.64 12.91
N THR A 218 11.72 -13.15 12.65
CA THR A 218 12.62 -12.64 13.69
C THR A 218 12.62 -11.12 13.82
N GLY A 219 12.23 -10.38 12.77
CA GLY A 219 12.36 -8.93 12.69
C GLY A 219 13.77 -8.45 12.34
N GLU A 220 14.74 -9.36 12.17
CA GLU A 220 16.11 -8.99 11.81
C GLU A 220 16.19 -8.39 10.41
N ILE A 221 17.08 -7.41 10.21
CA ILE A 221 17.31 -6.80 8.90
C ILE A 221 18.01 -7.80 8.00
N ALA A 222 17.32 -8.23 6.92
CA ALA A 222 17.87 -9.10 5.90
C ALA A 222 18.73 -8.32 4.89
N TRP A 223 18.25 -7.14 4.48
CA TRP A 223 18.99 -6.19 3.65
C TRP A 223 18.42 -4.78 3.79
N SER A 224 19.23 -3.79 3.45
CA SER A 224 18.85 -2.38 3.40
C SER A 224 19.45 -1.72 2.15
N GLN A 225 18.65 -0.90 1.46
CA GLN A 225 19.04 -0.16 0.27
C GLN A 225 18.75 1.33 0.47
N ASP A 226 19.77 2.16 0.29
CA ASP A 226 19.62 3.62 0.32
C ASP A 226 18.73 4.12 -0.81
N ARG A 227 17.92 5.13 -0.50
CA ARG A 227 17.06 5.84 -1.45
C ARG A 227 17.42 7.33 -1.47
N PRO A 228 17.05 8.09 -2.53
CA PRO A 228 17.29 9.54 -2.58
C PRO A 228 16.68 10.28 -1.38
N VAL A 229 17.34 11.37 -0.94
CA VAL A 229 16.83 12.27 0.10
C VAL A 229 15.78 13.20 -0.52
N MET A 230 14.60 12.65 -0.76
CA MET A 230 13.45 13.34 -1.34
C MET A 230 12.17 12.83 -0.70
N PRO A 231 11.15 13.69 -0.50
CA PRO A 231 9.85 13.24 -0.01
C PRO A 231 9.17 12.36 -1.05
N ASN A 232 8.68 11.21 -0.64
CA ASN A 232 7.90 10.30 -1.46
C ASN A 232 7.03 9.41 -0.57
N TYR A 233 5.91 8.89 -1.07
CA TYR A 233 4.88 8.25 -0.23
C TYR A 233 4.42 6.90 -0.77
N VAL A 234 5.12 6.39 -1.78
CA VAL A 234 4.77 5.15 -2.49
C VAL A 234 5.03 3.94 -1.61
N SER A 235 4.08 3.02 -1.58
CA SER A 235 4.30 1.68 -1.04
C SER A 235 5.20 0.86 -1.97
N PRO A 236 6.16 0.09 -1.44
CA PRO A 236 6.93 -0.85 -2.24
C PRO A 236 6.00 -1.90 -2.84
N ILE A 237 6.16 -2.18 -4.14
CA ILE A 237 5.30 -3.14 -4.82
C ILE A 237 6.13 -4.15 -5.59
N ILE A 238 5.82 -5.45 -5.43
CA ILE A 238 6.49 -6.51 -6.15
C ILE A 238 5.54 -7.04 -7.22
N LEU A 239 5.95 -6.88 -8.49
CA LEU A 239 5.20 -7.32 -9.65
C LEU A 239 6.08 -8.20 -10.54
N LYS A 240 5.44 -9.11 -11.27
CA LYS A 240 6.12 -9.93 -12.25
C LYS A 240 6.25 -9.18 -13.57
N VAL A 241 7.50 -8.96 -14.00
CA VAL A 241 7.85 -8.30 -15.27
C VAL A 241 8.66 -9.28 -16.09
N ASP A 242 8.20 -9.62 -17.28
CA ASP A 242 8.85 -10.59 -18.18
C ASP A 242 9.28 -11.90 -17.46
N GLY A 243 8.36 -12.41 -16.61
CA GLY A 243 8.58 -13.63 -15.86
C GLY A 243 9.43 -13.52 -14.60
N LYS A 244 10.01 -12.33 -14.31
CA LYS A 244 10.84 -12.08 -13.13
C LYS A 244 10.11 -11.18 -12.12
N ASP A 245 10.23 -11.50 -10.85
CA ASP A 245 9.72 -10.64 -9.79
C ASP A 245 10.64 -9.45 -9.61
N GLN A 246 10.07 -8.25 -9.66
CA GLN A 246 10.78 -6.99 -9.48
C GLN A 246 10.08 -6.16 -8.39
N LEU A 247 10.87 -5.63 -7.46
CA LEU A 247 10.42 -4.66 -6.48
C LEU A 247 10.50 -3.26 -7.12
N LEU A 248 9.34 -2.66 -7.34
CA LEU A 248 9.21 -1.39 -8.06
C LEU A 248 8.92 -0.25 -7.10
N MET A 249 9.62 0.86 -7.30
CA MET A 249 9.42 2.14 -6.64
C MET A 249 9.32 3.24 -7.67
N SER A 250 8.33 4.13 -7.54
CA SER A 250 8.24 5.39 -8.29
C SER A 250 8.44 6.58 -7.37
N GLY A 251 8.66 7.77 -7.92
CA GLY A 251 8.96 8.98 -7.17
C GLY A 251 10.45 9.23 -6.99
N CYS A 252 10.81 10.31 -6.31
CA CYS A 252 12.18 10.80 -6.26
C CYS A 252 12.74 11.04 -7.68
N GLU A 253 11.90 11.50 -8.63
CA GLU A 253 12.20 11.79 -10.04
C GLU A 253 12.66 10.57 -10.86
N GLN A 254 12.31 9.36 -10.40
CA GLN A 254 12.69 8.12 -11.07
C GLN A 254 11.64 7.01 -10.90
N VAL A 255 11.69 6.03 -11.79
CA VAL A 255 11.12 4.70 -11.61
C VAL A 255 12.28 3.74 -11.44
N THR A 256 12.33 3.04 -10.34
CA THR A 256 13.45 2.16 -10.00
C THR A 256 12.95 0.75 -9.70
N SER A 257 13.69 -0.23 -10.18
CA SER A 257 13.49 -1.65 -9.91
C SER A 257 14.62 -2.21 -9.08
N TYR A 258 14.26 -3.06 -8.13
CA TYR A 258 15.20 -3.78 -7.27
C TYR A 258 14.92 -5.27 -7.30
N ASP A 259 15.93 -6.07 -7.03
CA ASP A 259 15.77 -7.48 -6.71
C ASP A 259 15.13 -7.57 -5.29
N PRO A 260 13.94 -8.14 -5.16
CA PRO A 260 13.25 -8.19 -3.87
C PRO A 260 13.93 -9.10 -2.84
N ASN A 261 14.84 -10.00 -3.26
CA ASN A 261 15.59 -10.87 -2.34
C ASN A 261 16.78 -10.15 -1.70
N THR A 262 17.41 -9.24 -2.43
CA THR A 262 18.71 -8.65 -2.03
C THR A 262 18.69 -7.14 -1.85
N GLY A 263 17.63 -6.48 -2.32
CA GLY A 263 17.55 -5.02 -2.39
C GLY A 263 18.44 -4.38 -3.46
N LYS A 264 19.20 -5.18 -4.23
CA LYS A 264 20.09 -4.66 -5.28
C LYS A 264 19.26 -3.99 -6.38
N GLU A 265 19.67 -2.77 -6.76
CA GLU A 265 19.07 -2.08 -7.91
C GLU A 265 19.32 -2.89 -9.19
N LEU A 266 18.24 -3.15 -9.93
CA LEU A 266 18.29 -3.81 -11.23
C LEU A 266 18.39 -2.78 -12.36
N TRP A 267 17.59 -1.73 -12.28
CA TRP A 267 17.59 -0.60 -13.18
C TRP A 267 16.90 0.62 -12.57
N SER A 268 17.22 1.79 -13.09
CA SER A 268 16.55 3.04 -12.75
C SER A 268 16.38 3.89 -14.01
N THR A 269 15.24 4.55 -14.14
CA THR A 269 14.90 5.42 -15.27
C THR A 269 14.47 6.78 -14.72
N SER A 270 15.08 7.87 -15.22
CA SER A 270 14.66 9.24 -14.89
C SER A 270 13.28 9.51 -15.47
N ALA A 271 12.28 9.46 -14.59
CA ALA A 271 10.87 9.59 -14.92
C ALA A 271 10.06 9.93 -13.66
N THR A 272 8.79 10.27 -13.83
CA THR A 272 7.89 10.68 -12.75
C THR A 272 8.26 12.04 -12.12
N THR A 273 7.84 12.27 -10.90
CA THR A 273 8.02 13.53 -10.18
C THR A 273 8.71 13.28 -8.85
N THR A 274 9.10 14.35 -8.15
CA THR A 274 9.69 14.24 -6.82
C THR A 274 8.78 13.43 -5.90
N GLU A 275 7.50 13.81 -5.81
CA GLU A 275 6.52 13.14 -4.95
C GLU A 275 5.53 12.32 -5.77
N CYS A 276 5.45 11.04 -5.47
CA CYS A 276 4.41 10.11 -5.91
C CYS A 276 3.72 9.50 -4.67
N VAL A 277 2.47 9.07 -4.83
CA VAL A 277 1.69 8.36 -3.80
C VAL A 277 1.17 7.03 -4.34
N GLY A 278 0.62 7.05 -5.57
CA GLY A 278 0.14 5.87 -6.24
C GLY A 278 1.24 4.87 -6.58
N THR A 279 0.96 3.57 -6.41
CA THR A 279 1.89 2.49 -6.75
C THR A 279 1.97 2.27 -8.26
N ALA A 280 3.13 1.82 -8.73
CA ALA A 280 3.32 1.41 -10.11
C ALA A 280 2.45 0.20 -10.49
N VAL A 281 2.15 0.06 -11.78
CA VAL A 281 1.51 -1.12 -12.37
C VAL A 281 2.27 -1.57 -13.61
N VAL A 282 2.05 -2.81 -14.06
CA VAL A 282 2.79 -3.42 -15.15
C VAL A 282 1.84 -4.02 -16.18
N ALA A 283 2.13 -3.81 -17.46
CA ALA A 283 1.54 -4.53 -18.58
C ALA A 283 2.48 -4.48 -19.79
N GLY A 284 2.53 -5.55 -20.59
CA GLY A 284 3.26 -5.61 -21.87
C GLY A 284 4.75 -5.27 -21.77
N GLY A 285 5.45 -5.64 -20.69
CA GLY A 285 6.86 -5.32 -20.46
C GLY A 285 7.14 -3.86 -20.11
N LEU A 286 6.08 -3.08 -19.83
CA LEU A 286 6.18 -1.68 -19.38
C LEU A 286 5.77 -1.55 -17.92
N VAL A 287 6.46 -0.67 -17.20
CA VAL A 287 6.07 -0.17 -15.88
C VAL A 287 5.43 1.20 -16.04
N PHE A 288 4.25 1.37 -15.47
CA PHE A 288 3.51 2.62 -15.49
C PHE A 288 3.48 3.24 -14.10
N ALA A 289 3.79 4.52 -14.03
CA ALA A 289 3.79 5.30 -12.80
C ALA A 289 3.23 6.69 -13.05
N SER A 290 2.69 7.30 -12.01
CA SER A 290 2.21 8.67 -12.06
C SER A 290 2.65 9.44 -10.81
N GLY A 291 2.90 10.73 -11.00
CA GLY A 291 3.27 11.65 -9.93
C GLY A 291 2.56 12.99 -10.07
N GLY A 292 2.51 13.74 -8.97
CA GLY A 292 1.69 14.93 -8.89
C GLY A 292 2.36 16.18 -8.33
N TYR A 293 3.62 16.12 -7.92
CA TYR A 293 4.35 17.28 -7.39
C TYR A 293 5.87 17.17 -7.63
N PRO A 294 6.55 18.28 -8.02
CA PRO A 294 6.03 19.63 -8.29
C PRO A 294 5.33 19.75 -9.66
N LYS A 295 5.51 18.80 -10.54
CA LYS A 295 4.88 18.72 -11.86
C LYS A 295 3.86 17.58 -11.93
N HIS A 296 3.10 17.51 -13.00
CA HIS A 296 2.18 16.41 -13.29
C HIS A 296 2.79 15.53 -14.36
N GLU A 297 2.87 14.24 -14.12
CA GLU A 297 3.41 13.31 -15.09
C GLU A 297 2.88 11.90 -14.89
N THR A 298 2.39 11.30 -15.96
CA THR A 298 2.11 9.87 -16.04
C THR A 298 2.98 9.29 -17.16
N VAL A 299 3.66 8.17 -16.87
CA VAL A 299 4.69 7.60 -17.77
C VAL A 299 4.51 6.10 -17.95
N GLY A 300 4.94 5.61 -19.12
CA GLY A 300 5.25 4.21 -19.39
C GLY A 300 6.74 4.07 -19.68
N VAL A 301 7.44 3.30 -18.83
CA VAL A 301 8.88 3.02 -18.99
C VAL A 301 9.10 1.55 -19.29
N ARG A 302 10.10 1.24 -20.11
CA ARG A 302 10.49 -0.13 -20.40
C ARG A 302 11.14 -0.78 -19.18
N ALA A 303 10.74 -1.98 -18.86
CA ALA A 303 11.18 -2.69 -17.65
C ALA A 303 12.40 -3.60 -17.86
N ASP A 304 13.10 -3.43 -19.00
CA ASP A 304 14.27 -4.23 -19.40
C ASP A 304 15.63 -3.63 -18.96
N GLY A 305 15.59 -2.47 -18.30
CA GLY A 305 16.78 -1.75 -17.86
C GLY A 305 17.41 -0.85 -18.92
N SER A 306 16.78 -0.68 -20.09
CA SER A 306 17.26 0.21 -21.15
C SER A 306 17.20 1.70 -20.78
N GLY A 307 16.38 2.05 -19.77
CA GLY A 307 16.11 3.46 -19.41
C GLY A 307 15.15 4.15 -20.38
N GLU A 308 14.52 3.41 -21.29
CA GLU A 308 13.60 3.98 -22.28
C GLU A 308 12.28 4.40 -21.65
N VAL A 309 11.96 5.68 -21.76
CA VAL A 309 10.60 6.20 -21.51
C VAL A 309 9.83 6.10 -22.83
N VAL A 310 8.95 5.12 -22.93
CA VAL A 310 8.19 4.82 -24.15
C VAL A 310 7.20 5.94 -24.46
N TRP A 311 6.52 6.42 -23.40
CA TRP A 311 5.62 7.56 -23.50
C TRP A 311 5.49 8.30 -22.17
N ARG A 312 5.04 9.55 -22.24
CA ARG A 312 4.65 10.36 -21.09
C ARG A 312 3.52 11.32 -21.45
N ASN A 313 2.72 11.68 -20.48
CA ASN A 313 1.73 12.74 -20.60
C ASN A 313 1.69 13.60 -19.31
N GLY A 314 1.03 14.76 -19.38
CA GLY A 314 0.90 15.70 -18.26
C GLY A 314 -0.31 15.49 -17.37
N VAL A 315 -0.90 14.30 -17.34
CA VAL A 315 -2.06 14.01 -16.49
C VAL A 315 -1.58 13.71 -15.08
N ARG A 316 -2.23 14.33 -14.10
CA ARG A 316 -1.96 14.15 -12.68
C ARG A 316 -2.85 13.06 -12.11
N ILE A 317 -2.27 11.90 -11.86
CA ILE A 317 -2.85 10.87 -10.99
C ILE A 317 -1.92 10.78 -9.78
N TYR A 318 -2.20 11.58 -8.74
CA TYR A 318 -1.25 11.77 -7.64
C TYR A 318 -1.49 10.76 -6.52
N THR A 319 -2.69 10.78 -5.92
CA THR A 319 -3.02 9.91 -4.79
C THR A 319 -3.48 8.53 -5.24
N PRO A 320 -4.43 8.38 -6.18
CA PRO A 320 -4.83 7.07 -6.65
C PRO A 320 -3.72 6.38 -7.45
N SER A 321 -3.66 5.07 -7.38
CA SER A 321 -2.82 4.26 -8.28
C SER A 321 -3.49 4.06 -9.63
N LEU A 322 -2.69 3.81 -10.66
CA LEU A 322 -3.18 3.32 -11.95
C LEU A 322 -3.70 1.87 -11.81
N LEU A 323 -4.46 1.42 -12.80
CA LEU A 323 -4.85 0.02 -12.96
C LEU A 323 -4.62 -0.41 -14.41
N ALA A 324 -3.80 -1.45 -14.60
CA ALA A 324 -3.56 -2.05 -15.91
C ALA A 324 -4.47 -3.26 -16.07
N TYR A 325 -5.23 -3.30 -17.16
CA TYR A 325 -6.08 -4.45 -17.48
C TYR A 325 -6.15 -4.65 -18.98
N GLN A 326 -5.85 -5.87 -19.43
CA GLN A 326 -5.63 -6.18 -20.84
C GLN A 326 -4.57 -5.20 -21.42
N ASP A 327 -4.81 -4.59 -22.56
CA ASP A 327 -3.88 -3.67 -23.22
C ASP A 327 -4.15 -2.20 -22.86
N HIS A 328 -4.83 -1.92 -21.75
CA HIS A 328 -5.27 -0.58 -21.36
C HIS A 328 -4.90 -0.23 -19.92
N LEU A 329 -4.72 1.07 -19.71
CA LEU A 329 -4.60 1.67 -18.38
C LEU A 329 -5.88 2.43 -18.06
N TYR A 330 -6.40 2.15 -16.88
CA TYR A 330 -7.53 2.86 -16.28
C TYR A 330 -7.06 3.65 -15.09
N ALA A 331 -7.55 4.86 -14.95
CA ALA A 331 -7.22 5.73 -13.83
C ALA A 331 -8.38 6.64 -13.48
N VAL A 332 -8.38 7.14 -12.26
CA VAL A 332 -9.17 8.29 -11.85
C VAL A 332 -8.23 9.31 -11.23
N ALA A 333 -8.29 10.53 -11.73
CA ALA A 333 -7.48 11.63 -11.21
C ALA A 333 -8.05 12.19 -9.90
N ASP A 334 -7.19 12.85 -9.13
CA ASP A 334 -7.57 13.47 -7.84
C ASP A 334 -8.77 14.44 -7.95
N ASP A 335 -9.01 15.01 -9.13
CA ASP A 335 -10.12 15.95 -9.44
C ASP A 335 -11.39 15.28 -9.98
N GLY A 336 -11.41 13.95 -10.05
CA GLY A 336 -12.57 13.15 -10.45
C GLY A 336 -12.76 12.98 -11.95
N ILE A 337 -11.71 13.14 -12.74
CA ILE A 337 -11.71 12.76 -14.16
C ILE A 337 -11.17 11.33 -14.27
N ALA A 338 -11.97 10.45 -14.85
CA ALA A 338 -11.55 9.10 -15.21
C ALA A 338 -10.94 9.08 -16.59
N TYR A 339 -9.95 8.22 -16.79
CA TYR A 339 -9.18 8.07 -18.02
C TYR A 339 -9.05 6.60 -18.43
N CYS A 340 -8.97 6.38 -19.73
CA CYS A 340 -8.48 5.15 -20.32
C CYS A 340 -7.42 5.49 -21.37
N TRP A 341 -6.27 4.82 -21.29
CA TRP A 341 -5.20 4.93 -22.29
C TRP A 341 -4.86 3.55 -22.84
N GLU A 342 -4.42 3.51 -24.08
CA GLU A 342 -3.72 2.35 -24.62
C GLU A 342 -2.36 2.22 -23.91
N ALA A 343 -2.10 1.07 -23.29
CA ALA A 343 -0.92 0.89 -22.43
C ALA A 343 0.40 1.03 -23.20
N ALA A 344 0.47 0.49 -24.41
CA ALA A 344 1.69 0.49 -25.22
C ALA A 344 2.14 1.89 -25.69
N THR A 345 1.20 2.81 -25.92
CA THR A 345 1.46 4.10 -26.58
C THR A 345 1.13 5.32 -25.72
N GLY A 346 0.36 5.14 -24.64
CA GLY A 346 -0.19 6.23 -23.85
C GLY A 346 -1.31 7.02 -24.55
N MET A 347 -1.78 6.54 -25.72
CA MET A 347 -2.86 7.20 -26.47
C MET A 347 -4.15 7.21 -25.65
N GLU A 348 -4.72 8.41 -25.42
CA GLU A 348 -5.99 8.57 -24.74
C GLU A 348 -7.11 7.95 -25.57
N LYS A 349 -7.78 6.95 -25.01
CA LYS A 349 -8.96 6.33 -25.61
C LYS A 349 -10.21 7.12 -25.26
N TRP A 350 -10.33 7.51 -24.00
CA TRP A 350 -11.38 8.39 -23.51
C TRP A 350 -11.00 9.02 -22.18
N LYS A 351 -11.68 10.10 -21.84
CA LYS A 351 -11.78 10.68 -20.50
C LYS A 351 -13.21 11.06 -20.21
N GLY A 352 -13.60 11.01 -18.93
CA GLY A 352 -14.96 11.35 -18.50
C GLY A 352 -14.97 11.79 -17.04
N ARG A 353 -15.88 12.69 -16.68
CA ARG A 353 -16.01 13.23 -15.33
C ARG A 353 -16.97 12.37 -14.51
N LEU A 354 -16.48 11.82 -13.38
CA LEU A 354 -17.29 11.16 -12.36
C LEU A 354 -17.71 12.14 -11.26
N GLY A 355 -16.89 13.16 -11.00
CA GLY A 355 -17.15 14.18 -9.97
C GLY A 355 -16.61 13.82 -8.58
N GLY A 356 -16.42 14.84 -7.76
CA GLY A 356 -15.78 14.72 -6.46
C GLY A 356 -14.25 14.59 -6.57
N GLY A 357 -13.57 14.53 -5.41
CA GLY A 357 -12.16 14.21 -5.31
C GLY A 357 -11.96 12.71 -5.14
N PHE A 358 -10.82 12.19 -5.55
CA PHE A 358 -10.47 10.77 -5.39
C PHE A 358 -9.12 10.63 -4.69
N SER A 359 -9.08 9.80 -3.66
CA SER A 359 -7.85 9.32 -3.01
C SER A 359 -7.73 7.78 -3.11
N ALA A 360 -8.87 7.08 -3.13
CA ALA A 360 -8.92 5.64 -3.28
C ALA A 360 -8.50 5.20 -4.70
N SER A 361 -7.74 4.12 -4.78
CA SER A 361 -7.30 3.54 -6.05
C SER A 361 -8.40 2.70 -6.70
N PRO A 362 -8.45 2.61 -8.04
CA PRO A 362 -9.33 1.69 -8.76
C PRO A 362 -9.05 0.23 -8.39
N ILE A 363 -10.12 -0.56 -8.28
CA ILE A 363 -10.05 -2.02 -8.14
C ILE A 363 -10.93 -2.66 -9.20
N LEU A 364 -10.39 -3.66 -9.91
CA LEU A 364 -11.13 -4.50 -10.83
C LEU A 364 -11.62 -5.76 -10.10
N ALA A 365 -12.92 -6.00 -10.10
CA ALA A 365 -13.51 -7.22 -9.56
C ALA A 365 -14.71 -7.66 -10.41
N ALA A 366 -14.81 -8.97 -10.71
CA ALA A 366 -15.89 -9.56 -11.52
C ALA A 366 -16.16 -8.79 -12.84
N GLY A 367 -15.09 -8.32 -13.50
CA GLY A 367 -15.18 -7.60 -14.77
C GLY A 367 -15.64 -6.14 -14.67
N ASN A 368 -15.73 -5.56 -13.49
CA ASN A 368 -16.08 -4.16 -13.27
C ASN A 368 -14.99 -3.43 -12.45
N LEU A 369 -14.80 -2.15 -12.75
CA LEU A 369 -13.96 -1.23 -11.98
C LEU A 369 -14.80 -0.58 -10.88
N TYR A 370 -14.31 -0.63 -9.65
CA TYR A 370 -14.89 0.05 -8.50
C TYR A 370 -14.02 1.26 -8.17
N LEU A 371 -14.62 2.45 -8.22
CA LEU A 371 -13.97 3.75 -8.05
C LEU A 371 -14.69 4.49 -6.92
N ALA A 372 -14.01 4.70 -5.78
CA ALA A 372 -14.60 5.36 -4.62
C ALA A 372 -14.07 6.79 -4.49
N ASN A 373 -14.96 7.78 -4.30
CA ASN A 373 -14.59 9.18 -4.16
C ASN A 373 -14.65 9.67 -2.70
N GLU A 374 -14.05 10.84 -2.46
CA GLU A 374 -14.00 11.49 -1.16
C GLU A 374 -15.37 12.01 -0.66
N LYS A 375 -16.45 11.84 -1.43
CA LYS A 375 -17.84 12.16 -1.06
C LYS A 375 -18.67 10.92 -0.72
N GLY A 376 -18.03 9.79 -0.45
CA GLY A 376 -18.71 8.56 -0.11
C GLY A 376 -19.39 7.85 -1.28
N GLN A 377 -19.16 8.26 -2.53
CA GLN A 377 -19.75 7.62 -3.69
C GLN A 377 -18.83 6.52 -4.22
N VAL A 378 -19.40 5.39 -4.56
CA VAL A 378 -18.73 4.28 -5.25
C VAL A 378 -19.34 4.11 -6.61
N PHE A 379 -18.56 4.42 -7.64
CA PHE A 379 -18.90 4.21 -9.04
C PHE A 379 -18.45 2.81 -9.46
N VAL A 380 -19.35 2.08 -10.08
CA VAL A 380 -19.04 0.81 -10.73
C VAL A 380 -19.11 1.03 -12.22
N VAL A 381 -17.98 0.84 -12.92
CA VAL A 381 -17.88 1.10 -14.37
C VAL A 381 -17.31 -0.10 -15.09
N GLN A 382 -17.68 -0.30 -16.35
CA GLN A 382 -17.08 -1.34 -17.18
C GLN A 382 -15.68 -0.91 -17.65
N PRO A 383 -14.71 -1.82 -17.72
CA PRO A 383 -13.40 -1.56 -18.33
C PRO A 383 -13.52 -1.61 -19.87
N ASP A 384 -14.36 -0.74 -20.45
CA ASP A 384 -14.56 -0.62 -21.88
C ASP A 384 -13.54 0.40 -22.45
N PRO A 385 -12.67 0.03 -23.41
CA PRO A 385 -11.71 0.97 -23.99
C PRO A 385 -12.35 1.97 -24.98
N GLY A 386 -13.59 1.75 -25.41
CA GLY A 386 -14.28 2.62 -26.35
C GLY A 386 -14.92 3.85 -25.70
N LYS A 387 -15.37 3.72 -24.46
CA LYS A 387 -16.05 4.79 -23.72
C LYS A 387 -16.17 4.50 -22.23
N LEU A 388 -16.42 5.55 -21.44
CA LEU A 388 -16.80 5.41 -20.02
C LEU A 388 -18.23 4.85 -19.94
N VAL A 389 -18.41 3.67 -19.36
CA VAL A 389 -19.70 3.03 -19.15
C VAL A 389 -19.96 2.86 -17.66
N GLU A 390 -20.80 3.72 -17.12
CA GLU A 390 -21.24 3.64 -15.73
C GLU A 390 -22.33 2.57 -15.59
N VAL A 391 -22.13 1.62 -14.67
CA VAL A 391 -23.06 0.52 -14.38
C VAL A 391 -23.92 0.83 -13.17
N ALA A 392 -23.32 1.39 -12.13
CA ALA A 392 -24.00 1.76 -10.89
C ALA A 392 -23.23 2.86 -10.15
N VAL A 393 -23.96 3.66 -9.36
CA VAL A 393 -23.40 4.56 -8.35
C VAL A 393 -24.11 4.29 -7.04
N SER A 394 -23.35 4.13 -5.97
CA SER A 394 -23.85 3.90 -4.61
C SER A 394 -23.28 4.90 -3.63
N GLN A 395 -24.06 5.33 -2.63
CA GLN A 395 -23.59 6.16 -1.52
C GLN A 395 -23.24 5.29 -0.33
N VAL A 396 -22.01 5.39 0.19
CA VAL A 396 -21.51 4.62 1.33
C VAL A 396 -20.87 5.58 2.34
N GLY A 397 -21.64 6.04 3.30
CA GLY A 397 -21.22 7.11 4.23
C GLY A 397 -21.00 8.45 3.52
N ASP A 398 -20.21 9.36 4.15
CA ASP A 398 -20.01 10.72 3.65
C ASP A 398 -18.60 10.94 3.10
N GLN A 399 -17.63 10.10 3.49
CA GLN A 399 -16.25 10.24 3.01
C GLN A 399 -15.55 8.88 2.90
N ILE A 400 -15.00 8.58 1.72
CA ILE A 400 -14.13 7.42 1.48
C ILE A 400 -12.76 7.90 1.02
N ILE A 401 -11.71 7.55 1.77
CA ILE A 401 -10.31 7.80 1.43
C ILE A 401 -9.60 6.47 1.12
N ALA A 402 -9.91 5.44 1.91
CA ALA A 402 -9.31 4.11 1.78
C ALA A 402 -9.78 3.40 0.51
N THR A 403 -8.87 2.71 -0.14
CA THR A 403 -9.20 1.84 -1.27
C THR A 403 -10.08 0.67 -0.81
N PRO A 404 -11.19 0.35 -1.50
CA PRO A 404 -12.00 -0.83 -1.21
C PRO A 404 -11.20 -2.13 -1.33
N SER A 405 -11.57 -3.14 -0.51
CA SER A 405 -10.97 -4.47 -0.51
C SER A 405 -12.00 -5.55 -0.83
N PHE A 406 -11.55 -6.63 -1.49
CA PHE A 406 -12.46 -7.64 -2.04
C PHE A 406 -12.07 -9.03 -1.58
N SER A 407 -13.04 -9.82 -1.13
CA SER A 407 -12.79 -11.19 -0.70
C SER A 407 -14.00 -12.09 -1.04
N GLY A 408 -13.84 -12.94 -2.04
CA GLY A 408 -14.91 -13.81 -2.51
C GLY A 408 -16.11 -13.00 -3.01
N ARG A 409 -17.24 -13.07 -2.31
CA ARG A 409 -18.49 -12.36 -2.67
C ARG A 409 -18.63 -11.01 -1.96
N GLN A 410 -17.65 -10.62 -1.15
CA GLN A 410 -17.71 -9.46 -0.27
C GLN A 410 -16.84 -8.33 -0.78
N VAL A 411 -17.30 -7.08 -0.54
CA VAL A 411 -16.52 -5.87 -0.64
C VAL A 411 -16.53 -5.14 0.70
N PHE A 412 -15.36 -4.68 1.12
CA PHE A 412 -15.14 -3.96 2.37
C PHE A 412 -14.77 -2.52 2.07
N ILE A 413 -15.51 -1.59 2.65
CA ILE A 413 -15.34 -0.16 2.42
C ILE A 413 -15.24 0.58 3.75
N ARG A 414 -14.11 1.22 4.00
CA ARG A 414 -13.96 2.14 5.13
C ARG A 414 -14.49 3.51 4.72
N SER A 415 -15.45 4.02 5.47
CA SER A 415 -16.06 5.33 5.23
C SER A 415 -16.34 6.04 6.54
N ALA A 416 -16.26 7.36 6.54
CA ALA A 416 -16.70 8.19 7.66
C ALA A 416 -18.11 8.70 7.44
N SER A 417 -18.84 8.93 8.55
CA SER A 417 -20.04 9.76 8.62
C SER A 417 -19.71 11.04 9.38
N GLU A 418 -20.30 12.18 8.94
CA GLU A 418 -20.06 13.52 9.50
C GLU A 418 -21.34 14.17 10.07
N GLU A 419 -22.46 13.42 10.22
CA GLU A 419 -23.77 13.97 10.61
C GLU A 419 -23.76 14.80 11.90
N ASN A 420 -23.04 14.35 12.95
CA ASN A 420 -22.96 15.07 14.23
C ASN A 420 -21.50 15.29 14.65
N GLN A 421 -20.74 14.22 14.64
CA GLN A 421 -19.30 14.16 14.90
C GLN A 421 -18.74 13.09 13.99
N ARG A 422 -17.52 13.32 13.44
CA ARG A 422 -16.88 12.33 12.58
C ARG A 422 -16.82 10.98 13.27
N GLN A 423 -17.44 9.99 12.66
CA GLN A 423 -17.39 8.58 13.07
C GLN A 423 -16.99 7.73 11.87
N GLU A 424 -15.99 6.89 12.05
CA GLU A 424 -15.58 5.96 11.01
C GLU A 424 -16.29 4.62 11.15
N PHE A 425 -16.56 4.00 10.01
CA PHE A 425 -17.19 2.69 9.90
C PHE A 425 -16.47 1.84 8.85
N LEU A 426 -16.48 0.53 9.07
CA LEU A 426 -16.23 -0.43 8.03
C LEU A 426 -17.56 -1.05 7.60
N TYR A 427 -17.85 -0.96 6.32
CA TYR A 427 -19.01 -1.58 5.69
C TYR A 427 -18.56 -2.86 4.98
N CYS A 428 -19.33 -3.93 5.13
CA CYS A 428 -19.20 -5.15 4.34
C CYS A 428 -20.48 -5.35 3.55
N PHE A 429 -20.37 -5.34 2.22
CA PHE A 429 -21.46 -5.70 1.32
C PHE A 429 -21.19 -7.08 0.73
N GLU A 430 -22.25 -7.88 0.53
CA GLU A 430 -22.14 -9.22 -0.02
C GLU A 430 -23.14 -9.44 -1.15
N ASN A 431 -22.67 -10.04 -2.22
CA ASN A 431 -23.55 -10.53 -3.28
C ASN A 431 -24.29 -11.77 -2.78
N LYS A 432 -25.54 -11.63 -2.33
CA LYS A 432 -26.37 -12.73 -1.82
C LYS A 432 -26.69 -13.67 -2.99
N LYS A 433 -26.49 -14.98 -2.82
CA LYS A 433 -26.96 -15.97 -3.79
C LYS A 433 -28.46 -15.76 -3.96
N SER A 434 -28.93 -15.60 -5.20
CA SER A 434 -30.35 -15.76 -5.47
C SER A 434 -30.75 -17.16 -4.98
N THR A 435 -31.61 -17.25 -3.99
CA THR A 435 -32.25 -18.52 -3.61
C THR A 435 -32.93 -19.03 -4.87
N PRO A 436 -32.66 -20.26 -5.36
CA PRO A 436 -33.40 -20.78 -6.48
C PRO A 436 -34.88 -20.69 -6.13
N SER A 437 -35.65 -19.96 -6.91
CA SER A 437 -37.12 -19.97 -6.79
C SER A 437 -37.54 -21.43 -6.85
N LYS A 438 -38.05 -21.98 -5.78
CA LYS A 438 -38.77 -23.25 -5.83
C LYS A 438 -39.90 -23.06 -6.84
N LYS A 439 -39.71 -23.62 -8.05
CA LYS A 439 -40.79 -23.84 -9.00
C LYS A 439 -41.65 -25.01 -8.52
#